data_5f34c19440d482444cd300ed292cc7dd
#
_entry.id   5f34c19440d482444cd300ed292cc7dd
#
_cell.length_a   1.000
_cell.length_b   1.000
_cell.length_c   1.000
_cell.angle_alpha   90.00
_cell.angle_beta   90.00
_cell.angle_gamma   90.00
#
_symmetry.space_group_name_H-M   'P 1'
#
loop_
_entity.id
_entity.type
_entity.pdbx_description
1 polymer ?
#
loop_
_entity_poly.entity_id
_entity_poly.type
_entity_poly.pdbx_seq_one_letter_code
_entity_poly.pdbx_strand_id
1 'polypeptide(L)'
;FAPQSWDFLLNALIKKGFTKEEIEHAGIAIKKQEGPGVYDRFRSRIMFPIADSSGRIIGFGGRIFSVPSGAASQVVPTDKTEAKYINTPQTMIYDKSSVLYAFDVAKQDIRAQNKVVLVEGYMDCVMSHQAGVTYTVAVSGTALTPRQLQMLRRLCDMIISSFDTDAAGESATRRSLALASEFDFERRVAHIHTGKDPADAVLEN
;
A
#
# COMPACT_ATOMS: atom_id res chain seq x y z
N PHE A 1 -0.29 10.51 10.13
CA PHE A 1 -0.22 9.66 11.32
C PHE A 1 -1.59 9.53 11.95
N ALA A 2 -1.99 8.32 12.33
CA ALA A 2 -3.21 8.03 13.08
C ALA A 2 -2.84 7.91 14.56
N PRO A 3 -3.37 8.78 15.45
CA PRO A 3 -3.04 8.77 16.86
C PRO A 3 -3.57 7.53 17.57
N GLN A 4 -3.11 7.32 18.79
CA GLN A 4 -3.63 6.28 19.65
C GLN A 4 -4.95 6.74 20.28
N SER A 5 -6.03 6.61 19.55
CA SER A 5 -7.38 6.91 20.01
C SER A 5 -8.36 5.99 19.31
N TRP A 6 -9.44 5.69 19.99
CA TRP A 6 -10.51 4.85 19.45
C TRP A 6 -11.52 5.62 18.59
N ASP A 7 -11.54 6.95 18.70
CA ASP A 7 -12.58 7.80 18.11
C ASP A 7 -12.11 9.20 17.69
N PHE A 8 -10.81 9.41 17.57
CA PHE A 8 -10.24 10.72 17.21
C PHE A 8 -10.73 11.19 15.83
N LEU A 9 -10.55 10.35 14.81
CA LEU A 9 -10.97 10.66 13.44
C LEU A 9 -12.49 10.67 13.33
N LEU A 10 -13.17 9.70 13.95
CA LEU A 10 -14.62 9.62 13.99
C LEU A 10 -15.23 10.93 14.50
N ASN A 11 -14.76 11.39 15.66
CA ASN A 11 -15.27 12.64 16.26
C ASN A 11 -14.95 13.87 15.40
N ALA A 12 -13.78 13.91 14.78
CA ALA A 12 -13.39 14.99 13.89
C ALA A 12 -14.29 15.07 12.65
N LEU A 13 -14.66 13.93 12.07
CA LEU A 13 -15.51 13.85 10.89
C LEU A 13 -16.98 14.15 11.23
N ILE A 14 -17.49 13.67 12.37
CA ILE A 14 -18.82 14.02 12.86
C ILE A 14 -18.95 15.54 13.04
N LYS A 15 -17.94 16.20 13.62
CA LYS A 15 -17.91 17.67 13.75
C LYS A 15 -17.91 18.40 12.40
N LYS A 16 -17.46 17.75 11.33
CA LYS A 16 -17.52 18.26 9.95
C LYS A 16 -18.85 17.94 9.24
N GLY A 17 -19.78 17.26 9.91
CA GLY A 17 -21.13 16.98 9.40
C GLY A 17 -21.31 15.61 8.74
N PHE A 18 -20.26 14.76 8.75
CA PHE A 18 -20.40 13.38 8.23
C PHE A 18 -21.13 12.48 9.22
N THR A 19 -21.98 11.58 8.72
CA THR A 19 -22.67 10.57 9.52
C THR A 19 -21.74 9.40 9.84
N LYS A 20 -22.08 8.63 10.88
CA LYS A 20 -21.34 7.41 11.23
C LYS A 20 -21.39 6.37 10.12
N GLU A 21 -22.51 6.28 9.43
CA GLU A 21 -22.72 5.38 8.31
C GLU A 21 -21.81 5.73 7.12
N GLU A 22 -21.68 7.02 6.78
CA GLU A 22 -20.76 7.47 5.73
C GLU A 22 -19.30 7.15 6.09
N ILE A 23 -18.90 7.40 7.34
CA ILE A 23 -17.55 7.15 7.84
C ILE A 23 -17.23 5.63 7.82
N GLU A 24 -18.20 4.80 8.16
CA GLU A 24 -18.06 3.34 8.08
C GLU A 24 -17.99 2.87 6.63
N HIS A 25 -18.87 3.34 5.74
CA HIS A 25 -18.87 3.00 4.33
C HIS A 25 -17.58 3.44 3.61
N ALA A 26 -16.95 4.51 4.07
CA ALA A 26 -15.61 4.92 3.60
C ALA A 26 -14.50 3.96 4.09
N GLY A 27 -14.81 3.00 4.97
CA GLY A 27 -13.86 2.00 5.47
C GLY A 27 -12.82 2.55 6.43
N ILE A 28 -13.03 3.73 7.01
CA ILE A 28 -12.14 4.37 7.98
C ILE A 28 -12.59 4.21 9.43
N ALA A 29 -13.80 3.69 9.64
CA ALA A 29 -14.28 3.21 10.94
C ALA A 29 -14.74 1.75 10.86
N ILE A 30 -14.83 1.10 12.02
CA ILE A 30 -15.23 -0.30 12.18
C ILE A 30 -16.39 -0.35 13.17
N LYS A 31 -17.43 -1.13 12.86
CA LYS A 31 -18.50 -1.47 13.83
C LYS A 31 -17.92 -2.27 15.00
N LYS A 32 -18.40 -1.95 16.20
CA LYS A 32 -18.14 -2.81 17.38
C LYS A 32 -18.80 -4.17 17.17
N GLN A 33 -18.12 -5.23 17.58
CA GLN A 33 -18.70 -6.58 17.52
C GLN A 33 -19.81 -6.75 18.56
N GLU A 34 -19.69 -6.07 19.70
CA GLU A 34 -20.67 -6.08 20.78
C GLU A 34 -21.20 -4.65 21.02
N GLY A 35 -22.51 -4.48 20.99
CA GLY A 35 -23.19 -3.22 21.25
C GLY A 35 -23.18 -2.24 20.06
N PRO A 36 -23.94 -1.13 20.18
CA PRO A 36 -23.99 -0.10 19.15
C PRO A 36 -22.72 0.76 19.16
N GLY A 37 -22.23 1.12 17.96
CA GLY A 37 -21.16 2.09 17.79
C GLY A 37 -20.10 1.66 16.81
N VAL A 38 -19.24 2.63 16.48
CA VAL A 38 -18.12 2.49 15.58
C VAL A 38 -16.87 3.06 16.25
N TYR A 39 -15.69 2.66 15.78
CA TYR A 39 -14.41 3.18 16.23
C TYR A 39 -13.43 3.32 15.06
N ASP A 40 -12.39 4.12 15.22
CA ASP A 40 -11.38 4.37 14.19
C ASP A 40 -10.68 3.08 13.77
N ARG A 41 -10.64 2.81 12.48
CA ARG A 41 -9.93 1.65 11.90
C ARG A 41 -8.41 1.75 12.08
N PHE A 42 -7.87 2.94 11.90
CA PHE A 42 -6.43 3.18 11.95
C PHE A 42 -6.06 3.85 13.28
N ARG A 43 -5.23 3.20 14.09
CA ARG A 43 -4.76 3.69 15.39
C ARG A 43 -3.27 3.40 15.52
N SER A 44 -2.49 4.34 16.04
CA SER A 44 -1.03 4.22 16.20
C SER A 44 -0.32 3.79 14.91
N ARG A 45 -0.68 4.43 13.75
CA ARG A 45 -0.17 4.02 12.44
C ARG A 45 0.35 5.19 11.62
N ILE A 46 1.44 4.93 10.89
CA ILE A 46 1.83 5.76 9.75
C ILE A 46 0.83 5.47 8.63
N MET A 47 0.28 6.55 8.04
CA MET A 47 -0.78 6.45 7.04
C MET A 47 -0.21 6.65 5.63
N PHE A 48 -0.60 5.77 4.72
CA PHE A 48 -0.29 5.82 3.29
C PHE A 48 -1.59 6.09 2.53
N PRO A 49 -1.81 7.31 2.03
CA PRO A 49 -2.98 7.59 1.18
C PRO A 49 -2.89 6.78 -0.10
N ILE A 50 -3.99 6.15 -0.49
CA ILE A 50 -4.11 5.40 -1.75
C ILE A 50 -4.98 6.21 -2.69
N ALA A 51 -4.44 6.55 -3.86
CA ALA A 51 -5.12 7.35 -4.86
C ALA A 51 -5.61 6.51 -6.05
N ASP A 52 -6.68 6.98 -6.69
CA ASP A 52 -7.05 6.51 -8.02
C ASP A 52 -6.11 7.09 -9.11
N SER A 53 -6.29 6.69 -10.36
CA SER A 53 -5.48 7.16 -11.48
C SER A 53 -5.54 8.68 -11.73
N SER A 54 -6.48 9.38 -11.10
CA SER A 54 -6.64 10.84 -11.17
C SER A 54 -6.02 11.58 -10.00
N GLY A 55 -5.43 10.86 -9.03
CA GLY A 55 -4.85 11.42 -7.80
C GLY A 55 -5.86 11.69 -6.68
N ARG A 56 -7.12 11.22 -6.80
CA ARG A 56 -8.12 11.35 -5.73
C ARG A 56 -7.92 10.24 -4.72
N ILE A 57 -7.87 10.59 -3.45
CA ILE A 57 -7.71 9.60 -2.37
C ILE A 57 -8.98 8.76 -2.25
N ILE A 58 -8.83 7.45 -2.38
CA ILE A 58 -9.92 6.45 -2.35
C ILE A 58 -9.79 5.46 -1.19
N GLY A 59 -8.66 5.45 -0.49
CA GLY A 59 -8.41 4.58 0.64
C GLY A 59 -7.09 4.89 1.32
N PHE A 60 -6.75 4.08 2.30
CA PHE A 60 -5.53 4.23 3.08
C PHE A 60 -4.92 2.87 3.40
N GLY A 61 -3.59 2.81 3.41
CA GLY A 61 -2.80 1.83 4.11
C GLY A 61 -2.33 2.37 5.45
N GLY A 62 -2.15 1.52 6.45
CA GLY A 62 -1.63 1.93 7.74
C GLY A 62 -0.60 0.94 8.28
N ARG A 63 0.64 1.39 8.52
CA ARG A 63 1.70 0.60 9.15
C ARG A 63 1.79 0.93 10.64
N ILE A 64 1.82 -0.08 11.50
CA ILE A 64 2.07 0.14 12.94
C ILE A 64 3.32 1.00 13.13
N PHE A 65 3.19 2.02 13.96
CA PHE A 65 4.30 2.84 14.40
C PHE A 65 4.59 2.55 15.86
N SER A 66 5.73 1.87 16.12
CA SER A 66 6.26 1.67 17.46
C SER A 66 7.48 2.58 17.64
N VAL A 67 7.47 3.41 18.68
CA VAL A 67 8.65 4.16 19.10
C VAL A 67 9.62 3.19 19.76
N PRO A 68 10.91 3.15 19.40
CA PRO A 68 11.90 2.33 20.11
C PRO A 68 11.91 2.66 21.60
N SER A 69 11.94 1.63 22.44
CA SER A 69 12.02 1.76 23.90
C SER A 69 13.28 2.54 24.30
N GLY A 70 13.12 3.77 24.75
CA GLY A 70 14.25 4.64 25.14
C GLY A 70 13.92 6.12 25.14
N ALA A 71 12.96 6.59 24.36
CA ALA A 71 12.40 7.91 24.49
C ALA A 71 11.22 7.84 25.48
N ALA A 72 11.19 8.73 26.45
CA ALA A 72 10.16 8.80 27.50
C ALA A 72 8.78 9.16 26.94
N SER A 73 8.19 8.28 26.18
CA SER A 73 6.82 8.33 25.71
C SER A 73 6.25 6.93 25.90
N GLN A 74 5.10 6.84 26.54
CA GLN A 74 4.40 5.61 26.83
C GLN A 74 4.24 4.78 25.54
N VAL A 75 5.14 3.80 25.36
CA VAL A 75 4.99 2.78 24.32
C VAL A 75 3.76 1.99 24.69
N VAL A 76 2.72 2.17 23.91
CA VAL A 76 1.58 1.27 24.00
C VAL A 76 2.07 -0.10 23.60
N PRO A 77 1.89 -1.13 24.40
CA PRO A 77 2.03 -2.50 23.95
C PRO A 77 1.04 -2.66 22.78
N THR A 78 1.55 -2.67 21.54
CA THR A 78 0.76 -3.21 20.44
C THR A 78 0.59 -4.68 20.79
N ASP A 79 -0.64 -5.07 21.00
CA ASP A 79 -0.98 -6.47 21.21
C ASP A 79 -0.26 -7.27 20.10
N LYS A 80 0.52 -8.28 20.47
CA LYS A 80 1.34 -9.07 19.53
C LYS A 80 0.51 -9.70 18.39
N THR A 81 -0.81 -9.54 18.46
CA THR A 81 -1.81 -10.00 17.50
C THR A 81 -2.13 -8.97 16.40
N GLU A 82 -1.69 -7.70 16.51
CA GLU A 82 -2.02 -6.69 15.51
C GLU A 82 -1.15 -6.83 14.23
N ALA A 83 -1.80 -6.88 13.08
CA ALA A 83 -1.11 -6.93 11.77
C ALA A 83 -0.22 -5.71 11.55
N LYS A 84 1.03 -5.93 11.10
CA LYS A 84 2.02 -4.88 10.79
C LYS A 84 1.45 -3.84 9.82
N TYR A 85 0.70 -4.27 8.82
CA TYR A 85 -0.03 -3.43 7.87
C TYR A 85 -1.52 -3.77 7.86
N ILE A 86 -2.35 -2.75 7.79
CA ILE A 86 -3.78 -2.88 7.50
C ILE A 86 -4.16 -1.90 6.38
N ASN A 87 -5.16 -2.26 5.61
CA ASN A 87 -5.68 -1.42 4.52
C ASN A 87 -7.16 -1.10 4.75
N THR A 88 -7.63 -0.04 4.11
CA THR A 88 -9.07 0.18 3.88
C THR A 88 -9.65 -1.11 3.28
N PRO A 89 -10.81 -1.59 3.74
CA PRO A 89 -11.49 -2.74 3.12
C PRO A 89 -12.03 -2.37 1.74
N GLN A 90 -12.58 -3.34 1.02
CA GLN A 90 -13.38 -3.07 -0.18
C GLN A 90 -14.49 -2.07 0.15
N THR A 91 -14.61 -1.00 -0.64
CA THR A 91 -15.66 0.01 -0.52
C THR A 91 -16.24 0.33 -1.91
N MET A 92 -17.22 1.21 -1.98
CA MET A 92 -17.78 1.67 -3.26
C MET A 92 -16.75 2.38 -4.15
N ILE A 93 -15.72 2.99 -3.56
CA ILE A 93 -14.70 3.77 -4.26
C ILE A 93 -13.32 3.12 -4.26
N TYR A 94 -13.10 2.09 -3.45
CA TYR A 94 -11.81 1.40 -3.33
C TYR A 94 -11.93 -0.08 -3.61
N ASP A 95 -11.37 -0.50 -4.72
CA ASP A 95 -11.24 -1.91 -5.12
C ASP A 95 -9.74 -2.26 -5.27
N LYS A 96 -9.21 -3.04 -4.32
CA LYS A 96 -7.81 -3.48 -4.30
C LYS A 96 -7.38 -4.15 -5.60
N SER A 97 -8.27 -4.86 -6.26
CA SER A 97 -7.96 -5.59 -7.49
C SER A 97 -7.69 -4.68 -8.69
N SER A 98 -8.04 -3.41 -8.58
CA SER A 98 -7.96 -2.43 -9.67
C SER A 98 -7.03 -1.25 -9.36
N VAL A 99 -6.36 -1.25 -8.21
CA VAL A 99 -5.51 -0.13 -7.77
C VAL A 99 -4.08 -0.61 -7.56
N LEU A 100 -3.12 0.19 -8.01
CA LEU A 100 -1.70 0.08 -7.67
C LEU A 100 -1.31 1.32 -6.86
N TYR A 101 -0.60 1.12 -5.75
CA TYR A 101 -0.12 2.24 -4.95
C TYR A 101 0.91 3.06 -5.72
N ALA A 102 0.82 4.39 -5.61
CA ALA A 102 1.64 5.38 -6.32
C ALA A 102 1.47 5.40 -7.85
N PHE A 103 0.47 4.71 -8.42
CA PHE A 103 0.24 4.74 -9.87
C PHE A 103 -0.06 6.15 -10.40
N ASP A 104 -0.78 6.94 -9.64
CA ASP A 104 -1.15 8.32 -9.98
C ASP A 104 0.06 9.24 -10.19
N VAL A 105 1.11 9.05 -9.40
CA VAL A 105 2.37 9.81 -9.52
C VAL A 105 3.37 9.16 -10.48
N ALA A 106 3.41 7.83 -10.56
CA ALA A 106 4.37 7.09 -11.38
C ALA A 106 4.02 7.03 -12.88
N LYS A 107 2.75 7.17 -13.25
CA LYS A 107 2.24 6.88 -14.61
C LYS A 107 2.94 7.65 -15.74
N GLN A 108 3.41 8.86 -15.49
CA GLN A 108 4.12 9.67 -16.49
C GLN A 108 5.52 9.11 -16.74
N ASP A 109 6.24 8.76 -15.67
CA ASP A 109 7.58 8.19 -15.75
C ASP A 109 7.54 6.76 -16.29
N ILE A 110 6.53 5.96 -15.92
CA ILE A 110 6.29 4.64 -16.53
C ILE A 110 6.18 4.77 -18.04
N ARG A 111 5.39 5.73 -18.54
CA ARG A 111 5.23 5.96 -19.97
C ARG A 111 6.53 6.46 -20.62
N ALA A 112 7.22 7.40 -20.00
CA ALA A 112 8.46 7.98 -20.53
C ALA A 112 9.59 6.95 -20.61
N GLN A 113 9.67 6.04 -19.62
CA GLN A 113 10.69 4.99 -19.54
C GLN A 113 10.28 3.69 -20.26
N ASN A 114 9.03 3.59 -20.72
CA ASN A 114 8.41 2.39 -21.29
C ASN A 114 8.58 1.13 -20.40
N LYS A 115 8.65 1.31 -19.10
CA LYS A 115 8.83 0.24 -18.11
C LYS A 115 8.23 0.61 -16.77
N VAL A 116 7.90 -0.42 -15.97
CA VAL A 116 7.42 -0.28 -14.59
C VAL A 116 8.18 -1.24 -13.67
N VAL A 117 8.51 -0.77 -12.46
CA VAL A 117 8.98 -1.63 -11.38
C VAL A 117 7.78 -1.96 -10.48
N LEU A 118 7.56 -3.26 -10.25
CA LEU A 118 6.54 -3.77 -9.33
C LEU A 118 7.22 -4.20 -8.03
N VAL A 119 6.74 -3.65 -6.91
CA VAL A 119 7.17 -4.00 -5.55
C VAL A 119 5.98 -4.48 -4.71
N GLU A 120 6.24 -5.09 -3.55
CA GLU A 120 5.17 -5.62 -2.69
C GLU A 120 4.51 -4.55 -1.84
N GLY A 121 5.29 -3.74 -1.16
CA GLY A 121 4.83 -2.89 -0.06
C GLY A 121 4.91 -1.38 -0.34
N TYR A 122 4.25 -0.64 0.55
CA TYR A 122 4.26 0.82 0.50
C TYR A 122 5.67 1.40 0.68
N MET A 123 6.44 0.83 1.62
CA MET A 123 7.77 1.34 1.92
C MET A 123 8.75 1.10 0.77
N ASP A 124 8.67 -0.06 0.11
CA ASP A 124 9.50 -0.38 -1.06
C ASP A 124 9.26 0.64 -2.18
N CYS A 125 7.99 0.97 -2.41
CA CYS A 125 7.60 1.97 -3.40
C CYS A 125 8.11 3.37 -3.01
N VAL A 126 7.88 3.81 -1.77
CA VAL A 126 8.32 5.13 -1.29
C VAL A 126 9.83 5.27 -1.36
N MET A 127 10.57 4.27 -0.89
CA MET A 127 12.04 4.28 -0.91
C MET A 127 12.58 4.23 -2.34
N SER A 128 11.97 3.45 -3.24
CA SER A 128 12.33 3.44 -4.66
C SER A 128 12.16 4.83 -5.30
N HIS A 129 11.04 5.50 -5.05
CA HIS A 129 10.83 6.88 -5.52
C HIS A 129 11.86 7.86 -4.94
N GLN A 130 12.19 7.73 -3.65
CA GLN A 130 13.21 8.55 -3.01
C GLN A 130 14.59 8.35 -3.62
N ALA A 131 14.91 7.12 -4.06
CA ALA A 131 16.13 6.79 -4.79
C ALA A 131 16.10 7.19 -6.28
N GLY A 132 15.05 7.85 -6.77
CA GLY A 132 14.91 8.29 -8.16
C GLY A 132 14.31 7.25 -9.11
N VAL A 133 13.87 6.09 -8.64
CA VAL A 133 13.16 5.07 -9.45
C VAL A 133 11.66 5.36 -9.42
N THR A 134 11.26 6.49 -10.02
CA THR A 134 9.92 7.07 -9.94
C THR A 134 8.84 6.34 -10.75
N TYR A 135 9.25 5.38 -11.60
CA TYR A 135 8.37 4.46 -12.33
C TYR A 135 8.05 3.18 -11.55
N THR A 136 8.07 3.24 -10.20
CA THR A 136 7.75 2.14 -9.28
C THR A 136 6.31 2.23 -8.79
N VAL A 137 5.61 1.09 -8.70
CA VAL A 137 4.28 0.95 -8.10
C VAL A 137 4.22 -0.27 -7.20
N ALA A 138 3.33 -0.28 -6.18
CA ALA A 138 3.18 -1.43 -5.31
C ALA A 138 1.81 -2.10 -5.43
N VAL A 139 1.80 -3.44 -5.33
CA VAL A 139 0.56 -4.25 -5.28
C VAL A 139 -0.12 -4.22 -3.91
N SER A 140 0.60 -3.82 -2.85
CA SER A 140 0.11 -3.48 -1.51
C SER A 140 -0.73 -4.56 -0.82
N GLY A 141 -0.16 -5.77 -0.73
CA GLY A 141 -0.75 -6.90 0.03
C GLY A 141 -1.85 -7.67 -0.70
N THR A 142 -1.82 -7.62 -2.04
CA THR A 142 -2.62 -8.49 -2.92
C THR A 142 -1.73 -9.11 -4.00
N ALA A 143 -2.16 -10.24 -4.56
CA ALA A 143 -1.53 -10.72 -5.80
C ALA A 143 -1.82 -9.74 -6.94
N LEU A 144 -0.88 -9.62 -7.89
CA LEU A 144 -1.09 -8.87 -9.13
C LEU A 144 -2.30 -9.41 -9.89
N THR A 145 -3.11 -8.53 -10.44
CA THR A 145 -4.37 -8.89 -11.11
C THR A 145 -4.35 -8.57 -12.60
N PRO A 146 -5.18 -9.25 -13.43
CA PRO A 146 -5.34 -8.91 -14.84
C PRO A 146 -5.72 -7.44 -15.07
N ARG A 147 -6.55 -6.88 -14.20
CA ARG A 147 -7.00 -5.47 -14.30
C ARG A 147 -5.87 -4.48 -14.08
N GLN A 148 -4.99 -4.76 -13.11
CA GLN A 148 -3.78 -3.96 -12.88
C GLN A 148 -2.81 -4.06 -14.07
N LEU A 149 -2.64 -5.26 -14.65
CA LEU A 149 -1.82 -5.45 -15.86
C LEU A 149 -2.38 -4.71 -17.07
N GLN A 150 -3.68 -4.79 -17.31
CA GLN A 150 -4.32 -4.03 -18.40
C GLN A 150 -4.11 -2.51 -18.26
N MET A 151 -4.10 -2.00 -17.02
CA MET A 151 -3.83 -0.60 -16.75
C MET A 151 -2.38 -0.23 -17.07
N LEU A 152 -1.41 -1.06 -16.68
CA LEU A 152 0.00 -0.86 -16.97
C LEU A 152 0.33 -1.03 -18.46
N ARG A 153 -0.30 -2.00 -19.15
CA ARG A 153 -0.06 -2.28 -20.58
C ARG A 153 -0.36 -1.09 -21.50
N ARG A 154 -1.22 -0.17 -21.06
CA ARG A 154 -1.50 1.08 -21.77
C ARG A 154 -0.37 2.11 -21.69
N LEU A 155 0.60 1.89 -20.81
CA LEU A 155 1.66 2.84 -20.50
C LEU A 155 3.05 2.32 -20.89
N CYS A 156 3.29 1.00 -20.79
CA CYS A 156 4.61 0.43 -21.00
C CYS A 156 4.55 -1.01 -21.52
N ASP A 157 5.67 -1.45 -22.08
CA ASP A 157 5.86 -2.80 -22.61
C ASP A 157 6.67 -3.71 -21.67
N MET A 158 7.35 -3.15 -20.66
CA MET A 158 8.24 -3.91 -19.77
C MET A 158 7.78 -3.85 -18.34
N ILE A 159 7.77 -5.02 -17.67
CA ILE A 159 7.60 -5.16 -16.22
C ILE A 159 8.90 -5.67 -15.61
N ILE A 160 9.33 -5.03 -14.54
CA ILE A 160 10.47 -5.43 -13.70
C ILE A 160 9.90 -5.79 -12.32
N SER A 161 9.89 -7.06 -11.96
CA SER A 161 9.49 -7.51 -10.61
C SER A 161 10.65 -7.33 -9.63
N SER A 162 10.40 -6.64 -8.52
CA SER A 162 11.36 -6.42 -7.43
C SER A 162 10.64 -6.70 -6.11
N PHE A 163 10.40 -7.98 -5.85
CA PHE A 163 9.73 -8.47 -4.65
C PHE A 163 10.75 -8.95 -3.62
N ASP A 164 10.29 -9.22 -2.40
CA ASP A 164 11.15 -9.66 -1.30
C ASP A 164 11.94 -10.93 -1.68
N THR A 165 13.13 -11.08 -1.11
CA THR A 165 14.02 -12.22 -1.42
C THR A 165 13.66 -13.51 -0.68
N ASP A 166 12.55 -13.52 0.07
CA ASP A 166 12.05 -14.69 0.77
C ASP A 166 11.23 -15.63 -0.13
N ALA A 167 10.85 -16.80 0.37
CA ALA A 167 10.08 -17.80 -0.38
C ALA A 167 8.69 -17.28 -0.81
N ALA A 168 8.09 -16.37 -0.06
CA ALA A 168 6.80 -15.76 -0.40
C ALA A 168 6.96 -14.79 -1.56
N GLY A 169 7.98 -13.93 -1.55
CA GLY A 169 8.32 -13.01 -2.62
C GLY A 169 8.75 -13.72 -3.91
N GLU A 170 9.53 -14.82 -3.81
CA GLU A 170 9.81 -15.67 -4.98
C GLU A 170 8.53 -16.24 -5.61
N SER A 171 7.61 -16.73 -4.78
CA SER A 171 6.32 -17.26 -5.25
C SER A 171 5.47 -16.13 -5.87
N ALA A 172 5.47 -14.94 -5.29
CA ALA A 172 4.79 -13.76 -5.83
C ALA A 172 5.40 -13.34 -7.18
N THR A 173 6.73 -13.32 -7.30
CA THR A 173 7.47 -13.07 -8.55
C THR A 173 7.02 -14.04 -9.64
N ARG A 174 7.06 -15.35 -9.38
CA ARG A 174 6.68 -16.39 -10.37
C ARG A 174 5.24 -16.20 -10.85
N ARG A 175 4.29 -15.98 -9.92
CA ARG A 175 2.88 -15.74 -10.28
C ARG A 175 2.69 -14.49 -11.10
N SER A 176 3.35 -13.39 -10.71
CA SER A 176 3.29 -12.12 -11.42
C SER A 176 3.85 -12.21 -12.83
N LEU A 177 4.99 -12.88 -13.01
CA LEU A 177 5.60 -13.10 -14.32
C LEU A 177 4.76 -14.02 -15.22
N ALA A 178 4.17 -15.08 -14.65
CA ALA A 178 3.26 -15.96 -15.39
C ALA A 178 2.05 -15.19 -15.89
N LEU A 179 1.40 -14.41 -15.02
CA LEU A 179 0.25 -13.61 -15.40
C LEU A 179 0.62 -12.50 -16.40
N ALA A 180 1.75 -11.82 -16.22
CA ALA A 180 2.23 -10.79 -17.15
C ALA A 180 2.51 -11.34 -18.55
N SER A 181 2.84 -12.65 -18.70
CA SER A 181 3.03 -13.27 -20.00
C SER A 181 1.77 -13.34 -20.85
N GLU A 182 0.59 -13.33 -20.21
CA GLU A 182 -0.70 -13.32 -20.91
C GLU A 182 -1.05 -11.94 -21.49
N PHE A 183 -0.27 -10.90 -21.15
CA PHE A 183 -0.48 -9.51 -21.56
C PHE A 183 0.66 -8.96 -22.43
N ASP A 184 1.48 -9.80 -23.04
CA ASP A 184 2.58 -9.43 -23.93
C ASP A 184 3.62 -8.46 -23.34
N PHE A 185 3.90 -8.57 -22.04
CA PHE A 185 4.97 -7.79 -21.43
C PHE A 185 6.35 -8.44 -21.63
N GLU A 186 7.36 -7.63 -21.91
CA GLU A 186 8.74 -7.98 -21.59
C GLU A 186 8.88 -8.06 -20.08
N ARG A 187 9.46 -9.14 -19.57
CA ARG A 187 9.50 -9.46 -18.14
C ARG A 187 10.92 -9.56 -17.65
N ARG A 188 11.23 -8.83 -16.60
CA ARG A 188 12.52 -8.88 -15.92
C ARG A 188 12.33 -9.03 -14.43
N VAL A 189 13.36 -9.52 -13.75
CA VAL A 189 13.46 -9.59 -12.29
C VAL A 189 14.63 -8.72 -11.88
N ALA A 190 14.41 -7.79 -10.94
CA ALA A 190 15.49 -7.08 -10.29
C ALA A 190 16.07 -7.97 -9.18
N HIS A 191 17.37 -8.18 -9.19
CA HIS A 191 18.08 -8.87 -8.12
C HIS A 191 18.55 -7.84 -7.10
N ILE A 192 18.10 -7.99 -5.85
CA ILE A 192 18.52 -7.19 -4.71
C ILE A 192 19.84 -7.81 -4.20
N HIS A 193 20.93 -7.05 -4.24
CA HIS A 193 22.24 -7.52 -3.83
C HIS A 193 22.53 -7.24 -2.34
N THR A 194 21.85 -6.24 -1.76
CA THR A 194 22.00 -5.83 -0.36
C THR A 194 20.61 -5.68 0.25
N GLY A 195 20.43 -6.08 1.52
CA GLY A 195 19.12 -6.08 2.15
C GLY A 195 18.22 -7.23 1.71
N LYS A 196 17.01 -7.28 2.23
CA LYS A 196 16.00 -8.34 1.97
C LYS A 196 14.85 -7.89 1.09
N ASP A 197 14.67 -6.58 0.95
CA ASP A 197 13.63 -5.93 0.17
C ASP A 197 14.15 -4.64 -0.50
N PRO A 198 13.43 -4.04 -1.45
CA PRO A 198 13.87 -2.81 -2.11
C PRO A 198 14.08 -1.63 -1.15
N ALA A 199 13.32 -1.56 -0.06
CA ALA A 199 13.49 -0.48 0.93
C ALA A 199 14.81 -0.61 1.69
N ASP A 200 15.17 -1.82 2.12
CA ASP A 200 16.46 -2.10 2.75
C ASP A 200 17.63 -1.78 1.80
N ALA A 201 17.52 -2.19 0.53
CA ALA A 201 18.56 -1.94 -0.48
C ALA A 201 18.84 -0.43 -0.70
N VAL A 202 17.82 0.41 -0.63
CA VAL A 202 17.99 1.88 -0.74
C VAL A 202 18.61 2.48 0.51
N LEU A 203 18.39 1.89 1.68
CA LEU A 203 18.97 2.39 2.94
C LEU A 203 20.46 2.02 3.11
N GLU A 204 20.91 0.93 2.48
CA GLU A 204 22.27 0.42 2.59
C GLU A 204 23.24 1.01 1.53
N ASN A 205 22.74 1.78 0.55
CA ASN A 205 23.51 2.46 -0.49
C ASN A 205 23.51 3.98 -0.31
#